data_85889927da4c7961abe31a6c3e609004
#
_entry.id   85889927da4c7961abe31a6c3e609004
#
_cell.length_a   1.000
_cell.length_b   1.000
_cell.length_c   1.000
_cell.angle_alpha   90.00
_cell.angle_beta   90.00
_cell.angle_gamma   90.00
#
_symmetry.space_group_name_H-M   'P 1'
#
loop_
_entity.id
_entity.type
_entity.pdbx_description
1 polymer ?
#
loop_
_entity_poly.entity_id
_entity_poly.type
_entity_poly.pdbx_seq_one_letter_code
_entity_poly.pdbx_strand_id
1 'polypeptide(L)'
;YVALRQGDSVGVSTFSHEDRRWIKPVKGVANINRLLNGIFDLQPGTSAPDYSSAARELVLRQRKRSLVLILTNLRDDDYDDLRASVQMLKKHHRVVVASLQERAISRQLEAPVIKLNDALSVAATHAYQARRERLVRQLRNSGIHTLDVLPEELALTLTNAYLNLKASGQI
;
A
#
# COMPACT_ATOMS: atom_id res chain seq x y z
N TYR A 1 -11.00 10.94 2.79
CA TYR A 1 -11.73 12.18 3.08
C TYR A 1 -11.33 13.32 2.16
N VAL A 2 -10.01 13.65 2.06
CA VAL A 2 -9.51 14.79 1.26
C VAL A 2 -9.96 14.68 -0.20
N ALA A 3 -9.81 13.52 -0.85
CA ALA A 3 -10.25 13.32 -2.25
C ALA A 3 -11.75 13.56 -2.43
N LEU A 4 -12.59 13.07 -1.50
CA LEU A 4 -14.04 13.33 -1.54
C LEU A 4 -14.38 14.81 -1.39
N ARG A 5 -13.64 15.54 -0.55
CA ARG A 5 -13.79 17.01 -0.42
C ARG A 5 -13.36 17.75 -1.67
N GLN A 6 -12.37 17.23 -2.38
CA GLN A 6 -11.90 17.77 -3.66
C GLN A 6 -12.81 17.43 -4.84
N GLY A 7 -13.93 16.74 -4.58
CA GLY A 7 -14.91 16.37 -5.59
C GLY A 7 -14.56 15.12 -6.38
N ASP A 8 -13.52 14.38 -6.00
CA ASP A 8 -13.15 13.13 -6.64
C ASP A 8 -13.99 11.97 -6.12
N SER A 9 -14.02 10.88 -6.90
CA SER A 9 -14.67 9.64 -6.48
C SER A 9 -13.63 8.70 -5.86
N VAL A 10 -14.00 8.04 -4.76
CA VAL A 10 -13.13 7.10 -4.04
C VAL A 10 -13.80 5.75 -3.97
N GLY A 11 -13.09 4.69 -4.33
CA GLY A 11 -13.47 3.30 -4.16
C GLY A 11 -12.41 2.55 -3.38
N VAL A 12 -12.74 1.34 -2.91
CA VAL A 12 -11.82 0.47 -2.18
C VAL A 12 -11.89 -0.94 -2.77
N SER A 13 -10.75 -1.58 -2.87
CA SER A 13 -10.62 -3.00 -3.21
C SER A 13 -9.63 -3.66 -2.28
N THR A 14 -9.95 -4.86 -1.81
CA THR A 14 -9.01 -5.70 -1.08
C THR A 14 -8.35 -6.71 -2.01
N PHE A 15 -7.16 -7.15 -1.67
CA PHE A 15 -6.42 -8.17 -2.42
C PHE A 15 -6.10 -9.43 -1.59
N SER A 16 -6.89 -9.64 -0.52
CA SER A 16 -6.89 -10.90 0.22
C SER A 16 -7.61 -12.00 -0.55
N HIS A 17 -7.17 -13.26 -0.40
CA HIS A 17 -7.91 -14.42 -0.91
C HIS A 17 -9.18 -14.71 -0.12
N GLU A 18 -9.15 -14.44 1.19
CA GLU A 18 -10.19 -14.84 2.13
C GLU A 18 -11.36 -13.84 2.16
N ASP A 19 -11.10 -12.55 2.02
CA ASP A 19 -12.11 -11.49 2.05
C ASP A 19 -11.89 -10.51 0.91
N ARG A 20 -12.43 -10.85 -0.26
CA ARG A 20 -12.38 -9.98 -1.45
C ARG A 20 -13.53 -9.02 -1.44
N ARG A 21 -13.23 -7.73 -1.29
CA ARG A 21 -14.21 -6.66 -1.33
C ARG A 21 -13.95 -5.73 -2.49
N TRP A 22 -15.03 -5.34 -3.12
CA TRP A 22 -15.04 -4.28 -4.11
C TRP A 22 -16.11 -3.26 -3.74
N ILE A 23 -15.67 -2.10 -3.27
CA ILE A 23 -16.55 -0.96 -2.99
C ILE A 23 -16.44 -0.01 -4.16
N LYS A 24 -17.52 0.10 -4.93
CA LYS A 24 -17.55 0.97 -6.12
C LYS A 24 -17.23 2.42 -5.73
N PRO A 25 -16.54 3.16 -6.61
CA PRO A 25 -16.26 4.56 -6.37
C PRO A 25 -17.53 5.36 -6.05
N VAL A 26 -17.49 6.09 -4.95
CA VAL A 26 -18.53 7.02 -4.51
C VAL A 26 -18.00 8.44 -4.53
N LYS A 27 -18.87 9.43 -4.75
CA LYS A 27 -18.55 10.86 -4.80
C LYS A 27 -19.19 11.59 -3.63
N GLY A 28 -18.48 12.61 -3.11
CA GLY A 28 -18.98 13.48 -2.04
C GLY A 28 -18.77 12.91 -0.63
N VAL A 29 -18.51 13.82 0.31
CA VAL A 29 -18.16 13.51 1.71
C VAL A 29 -19.26 12.74 2.44
N ALA A 30 -20.52 12.99 2.11
CA ALA A 30 -21.66 12.29 2.72
C ALA A 30 -21.58 10.73 2.56
N ASN A 31 -20.88 10.25 1.54
CA ASN A 31 -20.70 8.83 1.27
C ASN A 31 -19.50 8.18 1.98
N ILE A 32 -18.77 8.91 2.84
CA ILE A 32 -17.61 8.36 3.54
C ILE A 32 -17.98 7.15 4.41
N ASN A 33 -19.14 7.18 5.07
CA ASN A 33 -19.61 6.07 5.91
C ASN A 33 -19.82 4.79 5.09
N ARG A 34 -20.18 4.89 3.81
CA ARG A 34 -20.29 3.72 2.94
C ARG A 34 -18.94 3.04 2.71
N LEU A 35 -17.87 3.82 2.57
CA LEU A 35 -16.51 3.28 2.45
C LEU A 35 -16.05 2.66 3.78
N LEU A 36 -16.25 3.37 4.90
CA LEU A 36 -15.87 2.89 6.23
C LEU A 36 -16.61 1.62 6.61
N ASN A 37 -17.94 1.59 6.43
CA ASN A 37 -18.75 0.40 6.72
C ASN A 37 -18.40 -0.81 5.82
N GLY A 38 -17.83 -0.56 4.65
CA GLY A 38 -17.39 -1.62 3.77
C GLY A 38 -16.06 -2.26 4.15
N ILE A 39 -15.32 -1.67 5.11
CA ILE A 39 -13.98 -2.15 5.51
C ILE A 39 -13.80 -2.33 7.03
N PHE A 40 -14.78 -1.90 7.86
CA PHE A 40 -14.60 -1.86 9.32
C PHE A 40 -14.42 -3.24 9.95
N ASP A 41 -15.00 -4.28 9.36
CA ASP A 41 -14.99 -5.66 9.82
C ASP A 41 -13.94 -6.53 9.12
N LEU A 42 -13.03 -5.91 8.34
CA LEU A 42 -11.89 -6.62 7.74
C LEU A 42 -11.02 -7.23 8.83
N GLN A 43 -10.80 -8.54 8.71
CA GLN A 43 -9.87 -9.25 9.57
C GLN A 43 -8.57 -9.55 8.81
N PRO A 44 -7.42 -9.52 9.49
CA PRO A 44 -6.18 -9.95 8.87
C PRO A 44 -6.24 -11.44 8.55
N GLY A 45 -5.98 -11.78 7.29
CA GLY A 45 -5.83 -13.16 6.85
C GLY A 45 -4.39 -13.65 7.03
N THR A 46 -4.20 -14.97 6.97
CA THR A 46 -2.88 -15.62 7.00
C THR A 46 -2.35 -15.94 5.61
N SER A 47 -3.21 -15.87 4.61
CA SER A 47 -2.87 -16.15 3.22
C SER A 47 -2.03 -15.04 2.58
N ALA A 48 -1.15 -15.41 1.65
CA ALA A 48 -0.40 -14.44 0.87
C ALA A 48 -1.35 -13.53 0.05
N PRO A 49 -0.98 -12.26 -0.14
CA PRO A 49 -1.77 -11.34 -0.97
C PRO A 49 -1.75 -11.78 -2.45
N ASP A 50 -2.89 -11.65 -3.13
CA ASP A 50 -3.03 -11.94 -4.56
C ASP A 50 -3.13 -10.64 -5.36
N TYR A 51 -1.98 -10.00 -5.57
CA TYR A 51 -1.91 -8.74 -6.31
C TYR A 51 -2.32 -8.91 -7.77
N SER A 52 -1.95 -10.03 -8.40
CA SER A 52 -2.24 -10.29 -9.81
C SER A 52 -3.74 -10.37 -10.09
N SER A 53 -4.49 -11.09 -9.27
CA SER A 53 -5.95 -11.17 -9.43
C SER A 53 -6.62 -9.84 -9.13
N ALA A 54 -6.19 -9.13 -8.06
CA ALA A 54 -6.73 -7.82 -7.72
C ALA A 54 -6.47 -6.79 -8.83
N ALA A 55 -5.27 -6.79 -9.42
CA ALA A 55 -4.93 -5.90 -10.52
C ALA A 55 -5.78 -6.19 -11.78
N ARG A 56 -5.96 -7.46 -12.16
CA ARG A 56 -6.84 -7.85 -13.28
C ARG A 56 -8.28 -7.40 -13.04
N GLU A 57 -8.80 -7.65 -11.85
CA GLU A 57 -10.17 -7.27 -11.49
C GLU A 57 -10.34 -5.75 -11.53
N LEU A 58 -9.36 -4.99 -11.02
CA LEU A 58 -9.42 -3.53 -11.03
C LEU A 58 -9.41 -2.99 -12.46
N VAL A 59 -8.57 -3.49 -13.36
CA VAL A 59 -8.53 -3.08 -14.77
C VAL A 59 -9.88 -3.37 -15.46
N LEU A 60 -10.51 -4.50 -15.18
CA LEU A 60 -11.82 -4.86 -15.75
C LEU A 60 -12.95 -3.96 -15.25
N ARG A 61 -12.96 -3.63 -13.96
CA ARG A 61 -14.04 -2.88 -13.30
C ARG A 61 -13.87 -1.36 -13.40
N GLN A 62 -12.62 -0.86 -13.37
CA GLN A 62 -12.30 0.56 -13.41
C GLN A 62 -11.66 0.92 -14.76
N ARG A 63 -12.50 1.18 -15.77
CA ARG A 63 -12.04 1.53 -17.13
C ARG A 63 -11.53 2.96 -17.24
N LYS A 64 -12.04 3.85 -16.38
CA LYS A 64 -11.61 5.25 -16.39
C LYS A 64 -10.26 5.37 -15.67
N ARG A 65 -9.31 6.09 -16.30
CA ARG A 65 -8.01 6.36 -15.68
C ARG A 65 -8.18 6.96 -14.28
N SER A 66 -7.48 6.42 -13.32
CA SER A 66 -7.62 6.76 -11.90
C SER A 66 -6.26 6.71 -11.21
N LEU A 67 -6.16 7.34 -10.05
CA LEU A 67 -5.09 7.08 -9.11
C LEU A 67 -5.39 5.80 -8.34
N VAL A 68 -4.48 4.86 -8.37
CA VAL A 68 -4.53 3.61 -7.59
C VAL A 68 -3.48 3.70 -6.48
N LEU A 69 -3.94 3.67 -5.23
CA LEU A 69 -3.08 3.61 -4.05
C LEU A 69 -3.07 2.17 -3.54
N ILE A 70 -1.92 1.52 -3.60
CA ILE A 70 -1.73 0.17 -3.04
C ILE A 70 -1.10 0.33 -1.67
N LEU A 71 -1.82 -0.10 -0.62
CA LEU A 71 -1.33 -0.10 0.76
C LEU A 71 -0.93 -1.52 1.13
N THR A 72 0.33 -1.73 1.45
CA THR A 72 0.85 -3.07 1.74
C THR A 72 2.08 -3.03 2.64
N ASN A 73 2.38 -4.15 3.30
CA ASN A 73 3.71 -4.40 3.86
C ASN A 73 4.55 -5.11 2.79
N LEU A 74 5.61 -4.47 2.34
CA LEU A 74 6.46 -5.04 1.30
C LEU A 74 7.31 -6.17 1.87
N ARG A 75 7.12 -7.39 1.34
CA ARG A 75 7.86 -8.60 1.70
C ARG A 75 8.56 -9.16 0.47
N ASP A 76 9.65 -9.92 0.71
CA ASP A 76 10.41 -10.54 -0.38
C ASP A 76 9.55 -11.47 -1.24
N ASP A 77 8.77 -12.31 -0.58
CA ASP A 77 7.98 -13.37 -1.23
C ASP A 77 6.92 -12.79 -2.17
N ASP A 78 6.45 -11.56 -1.89
CA ASP A 78 5.37 -10.91 -2.63
C ASP A 78 5.89 -9.94 -3.71
N TYR A 79 7.20 -9.69 -3.75
CA TYR A 79 7.79 -8.62 -4.56
C TYR A 79 7.52 -8.75 -6.06
N ASP A 80 7.75 -9.93 -6.62
CA ASP A 80 7.62 -10.13 -8.07
C ASP A 80 6.17 -10.03 -8.52
N ASP A 81 5.23 -10.58 -7.74
CA ASP A 81 3.79 -10.46 -8.04
C ASP A 81 3.31 -9.01 -7.91
N LEU A 82 3.72 -8.30 -6.85
CA LEU A 82 3.41 -6.87 -6.69
C LEU A 82 3.97 -6.06 -7.87
N ARG A 83 5.24 -6.27 -8.22
CA ARG A 83 5.90 -5.55 -9.33
C ARG A 83 5.19 -5.77 -10.66
N ALA A 84 4.88 -7.02 -11.00
CA ALA A 84 4.16 -7.36 -12.23
C ALA A 84 2.77 -6.73 -12.26
N SER A 85 2.05 -6.79 -11.14
CA SER A 85 0.72 -6.22 -10.98
C SER A 85 0.72 -4.70 -11.12
N VAL A 86 1.69 -4.01 -10.50
CA VAL A 86 1.87 -2.57 -10.66
C VAL A 86 2.18 -2.19 -12.11
N GLN A 87 3.05 -2.94 -12.80
CA GLN A 87 3.35 -2.68 -14.22
C GLN A 87 2.11 -2.86 -15.11
N MET A 88 1.25 -3.83 -14.80
CA MET A 88 -0.04 -3.99 -15.49
C MET A 88 -0.95 -2.77 -15.24
N LEU A 89 -1.12 -2.37 -13.99
CA LEU A 89 -1.97 -1.23 -13.61
C LEU A 89 -1.49 0.10 -14.21
N LYS A 90 -0.17 0.32 -14.29
CA LYS A 90 0.42 1.54 -14.86
C LYS A 90 0.07 1.78 -16.32
N LYS A 91 -0.33 0.75 -17.07
CA LYS A 91 -0.78 0.90 -18.46
C LYS A 91 -2.12 1.66 -18.54
N HIS A 92 -2.93 1.60 -17.49
CA HIS A 92 -4.28 2.15 -17.47
C HIS A 92 -4.48 3.25 -16.42
N HIS A 93 -3.69 3.23 -15.35
CA HIS A 93 -3.86 4.06 -14.16
C HIS A 93 -2.56 4.72 -13.73
N ARG A 94 -2.65 5.74 -12.89
CA ARG A 94 -1.51 6.23 -12.11
C ARG A 94 -1.41 5.41 -10.83
N VAL A 95 -0.25 4.81 -10.55
CA VAL A 95 -0.09 3.92 -9.40
C VAL A 95 0.91 4.49 -8.42
N VAL A 96 0.55 4.46 -7.14
CA VAL A 96 1.41 4.73 -5.99
C VAL A 96 1.37 3.52 -5.07
N VAL A 97 2.53 3.01 -4.69
CA VAL A 97 2.66 1.94 -3.68
C VAL A 97 3.09 2.58 -2.37
N ALA A 98 2.31 2.39 -1.32
CA ALA A 98 2.67 2.77 0.03
C ALA A 98 2.99 1.51 0.84
N SER A 99 4.25 1.33 1.16
CA SER A 99 4.76 0.26 2.00
C SER A 99 4.77 0.72 3.45
N LEU A 100 4.07 -0.01 4.31
CA LEU A 100 4.01 0.27 5.73
C LEU A 100 5.22 -0.34 6.44
N GLN A 101 5.86 0.46 7.29
CA GLN A 101 6.92 -0.01 8.18
C GLN A 101 6.31 -0.62 9.45
N GLU A 102 6.96 -1.64 9.96
CA GLU A 102 6.54 -2.30 11.20
C GLU A 102 7.26 -1.66 12.39
N ARG A 103 6.52 -1.07 13.31
CA ARG A 103 7.10 -0.49 14.54
C ARG A 103 7.89 -1.48 15.38
N ALA A 104 7.52 -2.77 15.32
CA ALA A 104 8.24 -3.82 16.03
C ALA A 104 9.72 -3.88 15.62
N ILE A 105 10.00 -3.61 14.35
CA ILE A 105 11.35 -3.59 13.79
C ILE A 105 12.18 -2.46 14.44
N SER A 106 11.67 -1.24 14.46
CA SER A 106 12.37 -0.10 15.09
C SER A 106 12.62 -0.34 16.58
N ARG A 107 11.62 -0.84 17.31
CA ARG A 107 11.77 -1.18 18.73
C ARG A 107 12.81 -2.24 19.00
N GLN A 108 12.89 -3.25 18.13
CA GLN A 108 13.88 -4.32 18.27
C GLN A 108 15.31 -3.81 18.04
N LEU A 109 15.50 -2.84 17.16
CA LEU A 109 16.82 -2.23 16.90
C LEU A 109 17.27 -1.28 18.01
N GLU A 110 16.33 -0.68 18.75
CA GLU A 110 16.60 0.21 19.88
C GLU A 110 16.77 -0.55 21.19
N ALA A 111 16.41 -1.83 21.22
CA ALA A 111 16.46 -2.65 22.43
C ALA A 111 17.92 -2.92 22.86
N PRO A 112 18.23 -2.91 24.17
CA PRO A 112 19.56 -3.21 24.66
C PRO A 112 19.93 -4.66 24.39
N VAL A 113 21.15 -4.89 23.92
CA VAL A 113 21.70 -6.24 23.66
C VAL A 113 22.40 -6.72 24.93
N ILE A 114 21.80 -7.65 25.63
CA ILE A 114 22.34 -8.17 26.91
C ILE A 114 22.80 -9.63 26.76
N LYS A 115 22.11 -10.41 25.94
CA LYS A 115 22.34 -11.84 25.73
C LYS A 115 22.63 -12.15 24.27
N LEU A 116 23.21 -13.31 24.01
CA LEU A 116 23.48 -13.79 22.65
C LEU A 116 22.20 -13.82 21.78
N ASN A 117 21.07 -14.24 22.35
CA ASN A 117 19.80 -14.25 21.62
C ASN A 117 19.34 -12.85 21.21
N ASP A 118 19.62 -11.82 22.03
CA ASP A 118 19.30 -10.44 21.68
C ASP A 118 20.15 -9.99 20.48
N ALA A 119 21.45 -10.31 20.50
CA ALA A 119 22.36 -10.02 19.40
C ALA A 119 21.92 -10.70 18.09
N LEU A 120 21.52 -11.97 18.16
CA LEU A 120 21.00 -12.71 16.99
C LEU A 120 19.70 -12.08 16.47
N SER A 121 18.80 -11.69 17.35
CA SER A 121 17.54 -11.02 16.97
C SER A 121 17.79 -9.67 16.32
N VAL A 122 18.71 -8.87 16.87
CA VAL A 122 19.09 -7.57 16.28
C VAL A 122 19.74 -7.76 14.91
N ALA A 123 20.64 -8.74 14.76
CA ALA A 123 21.28 -9.05 13.48
C ALA A 123 20.25 -9.47 12.41
N ALA A 124 19.30 -10.35 12.78
CA ALA A 124 18.22 -10.77 11.91
C ALA A 124 17.32 -9.58 11.49
N THR A 125 17.02 -8.69 12.44
CA THR A 125 16.23 -7.47 12.19
C THR A 125 16.93 -6.52 11.24
N HIS A 126 18.23 -6.30 11.40
CA HIS A 126 19.03 -5.52 10.44
C HIS A 126 19.03 -6.14 9.04
N ALA A 127 19.19 -7.46 8.94
CA ALA A 127 19.16 -8.17 7.66
C ALA A 127 17.79 -8.01 6.97
N TYR A 128 16.69 -8.15 7.73
CA TYR A 128 15.32 -7.92 7.25
C TYR A 128 15.14 -6.49 6.74
N GLN A 129 15.53 -5.49 7.55
CA GLN A 129 15.41 -4.08 7.16
C GLN A 129 16.20 -3.77 5.89
N ALA A 130 17.46 -4.21 5.79
CA ALA A 130 18.30 -3.99 4.63
C ALA A 130 17.69 -4.63 3.36
N ARG A 131 17.06 -5.80 3.49
CA ARG A 131 16.37 -6.49 2.40
C ARG A 131 15.13 -5.68 1.96
N ARG A 132 14.30 -5.26 2.91
CA ARG A 132 13.12 -4.43 2.65
C ARG A 132 13.46 -3.10 1.95
N GLU A 133 14.49 -2.39 2.42
CA GLU A 133 14.97 -1.17 1.78
C GLU A 133 15.46 -1.40 0.34
N ARG A 134 16.09 -2.54 0.09
CA ARG A 134 16.50 -2.96 -1.26
C ARG A 134 15.28 -3.10 -2.16
N LEU A 135 14.22 -3.76 -1.72
CA LEU A 135 12.98 -3.92 -2.48
C LEU A 135 12.31 -2.58 -2.79
N VAL A 136 12.23 -1.68 -1.81
CA VAL A 136 11.72 -0.32 -2.01
C VAL A 136 12.53 0.43 -3.08
N ARG A 137 13.87 0.35 -3.01
CA ARG A 137 14.75 0.95 -4.03
C ARG A 137 14.53 0.32 -5.40
N GLN A 138 14.37 -0.98 -5.50
CA GLN A 138 14.11 -1.67 -6.77
C GLN A 138 12.77 -1.25 -7.40
N LEU A 139 11.71 -1.10 -6.60
CA LEU A 139 10.44 -0.57 -7.08
C LEU A 139 10.59 0.85 -7.61
N ARG A 140 11.28 1.73 -6.87
CA ARG A 140 11.55 3.12 -7.30
C ARG A 140 12.36 3.17 -8.60
N ASN A 141 13.40 2.35 -8.71
CA ASN A 141 14.24 2.25 -9.92
C ASN A 141 13.46 1.71 -11.14
N SER A 142 12.40 0.92 -10.90
CA SER A 142 11.46 0.49 -11.94
C SER A 142 10.43 1.57 -12.33
N GLY A 143 10.62 2.81 -11.85
CA GLY A 143 9.72 3.94 -12.13
C GLY A 143 8.36 3.83 -11.43
N ILE A 144 8.28 3.09 -10.30
CA ILE A 144 7.09 2.99 -9.47
C ILE A 144 7.19 4.03 -8.37
N HIS A 145 6.18 4.90 -8.27
CA HIS A 145 6.11 5.86 -7.16
C HIS A 145 5.85 5.09 -5.86
N THR A 146 6.88 4.97 -5.04
CA THR A 146 6.85 4.16 -3.82
C THR A 146 7.12 5.03 -2.60
N LEU A 147 6.16 5.04 -1.68
CA LEU A 147 6.24 5.63 -0.36
C LEU A 147 6.61 4.52 0.64
N ASP A 148 7.48 4.84 1.58
CA ASP A 148 7.88 3.94 2.66
C ASP A 148 7.70 4.69 3.97
N VAL A 149 6.66 4.36 4.72
CA VAL A 149 6.15 5.20 5.80
C VAL A 149 5.76 4.40 7.03
N LEU A 150 5.87 5.02 8.18
CA LEU A 150 5.26 4.51 9.41
C LEU A 150 3.72 4.67 9.35
N PRO A 151 2.96 3.79 10.02
CA PRO A 151 1.50 3.87 10.03
C PRO A 151 0.93 5.24 10.42
N GLU A 152 1.54 5.93 11.37
CA GLU A 152 1.14 7.27 11.83
C GLU A 152 1.36 8.37 10.80
N GLU A 153 2.35 8.21 9.91
CA GLU A 153 2.68 9.18 8.87
C GLU A 153 1.88 8.95 7.59
N LEU A 154 1.26 7.77 7.45
CA LEU A 154 0.59 7.33 6.23
C LEU A 154 -0.45 8.34 5.74
N ALA A 155 -1.33 8.80 6.62
CA ALA A 155 -2.43 9.69 6.26
C ALA A 155 -1.92 11.03 5.68
N LEU A 156 -0.90 11.61 6.32
CA LEU A 156 -0.29 12.87 5.88
C LEU A 156 0.46 12.68 4.57
N THR A 157 1.30 11.65 4.50
CA THR A 157 2.14 11.38 3.32
C THR A 157 1.31 11.06 2.09
N LEU A 158 0.26 10.22 2.22
CA LEU A 158 -0.66 9.94 1.11
C LEU A 158 -1.46 11.16 0.68
N THR A 159 -1.89 11.99 1.62
CA THR A 159 -2.60 13.23 1.31
C THR A 159 -1.72 14.17 0.50
N ASN A 160 -0.48 14.37 0.92
CA ASN A 160 0.47 15.21 0.20
C ASN A 160 0.79 14.65 -1.20
N ALA A 161 1.01 13.33 -1.31
CA ALA A 161 1.26 12.68 -2.60
C ALA A 161 0.06 12.86 -3.55
N TYR A 162 -1.17 12.66 -3.06
CA TYR A 162 -2.39 12.88 -3.85
C TYR A 162 -2.51 14.33 -4.32
N LEU A 163 -2.35 15.31 -3.41
CA LEU A 163 -2.46 16.73 -3.75
C LEU A 163 -1.41 17.16 -4.78
N ASN A 164 -0.17 16.70 -4.64
CA ASN A 164 0.92 16.96 -5.58
C ASN A 164 0.62 16.38 -6.97
N LEU A 165 0.12 15.13 -7.04
CA LEU A 165 -0.26 14.50 -8.30
C LEU A 165 -1.43 15.22 -8.97
N LYS A 166 -2.39 15.71 -8.18
CA LYS A 166 -3.52 16.48 -8.68
C LYS A 166 -3.09 17.86 -9.19
N ALA A 167 -2.26 18.58 -8.43
CA ALA A 167 -1.74 19.89 -8.82
C ALA A 167 -0.88 19.82 -10.10
N SER A 168 -0.16 18.71 -10.32
CA SER A 168 0.64 18.49 -11.54
C SER A 168 -0.15 17.95 -12.74
N GLY A 169 -1.48 17.79 -12.62
CA GLY A 169 -2.34 17.31 -13.71
C GLY A 169 -2.09 15.84 -14.09
N GLN A 170 -1.52 15.04 -13.20
CA GLN A 170 -1.23 13.62 -13.46
C GLN A 170 -2.41 12.69 -13.19
N ILE A 171 -3.45 13.22 -12.53
CA ILE A 171 -4.71 12.54 -12.18
C ILE A 171 -5.89 13.48 -12.39
#